data_e8554b3dc832f08212619b3af8b5838e
#
_entry.id   e8554b3dc832f08212619b3af8b5838e
#
_cell.length_a   1.000
_cell.length_b   1.000
_cell.length_c   1.000
_cell.angle_alpha   90.00
_cell.angle_beta   90.00
_cell.angle_gamma   90.00
#
_symmetry.space_group_name_H-M   'P 1'
#
loop_
_entity.id
_entity.type
_entity.pdbx_description
1 polymer ?
#
loop_
_entity_poly.entity_id
_entity_poly.type
_entity_poly.pdbx_seq_one_letter_code
_entity_poly.pdbx_strand_id
1 'polypeptide(L)'
;TVTAKRAYSDNFHGKVYKLNDIVTDTEHRYDTGLHELNRVLGGGLVKGSLVLLSGDPGIGKSTMLLQICQYLDSNLKILYVSGEESAHQLKLRASRLGVTADNLSLLCETDAQYICELISAEKPDIVMIDSIQTMNIAELSSSSGSITQVRETTNMFMRTAKTLNIPIIIVGHVNKDGNIAGPKVLEHIVDAVLYFEGDRNFSYRILRAVKNRYGS
;
A
#
# COMPACT_ATOMS: atom_id res chain seq x y z
N THR A 1 -11.31 -30.21 9.58
CA THR A 1 -10.46 -29.40 8.68
C THR A 1 -11.20 -28.83 7.45
N VAL A 2 -12.48 -28.51 7.56
CA VAL A 2 -13.30 -27.99 6.45
C VAL A 2 -13.93 -26.63 6.77
N THR A 3 -13.66 -26.04 7.92
CA THR A 3 -14.41 -24.88 8.41
C THR A 3 -13.76 -23.52 8.12
N ALA A 4 -12.55 -23.44 7.57
CA ALA A 4 -11.88 -22.17 7.29
C ALA A 4 -12.21 -21.57 5.89
N LYS A 5 -12.79 -22.33 4.98
CA LYS A 5 -13.06 -21.88 3.59
C LYS A 5 -14.30 -21.01 3.40
N ARG A 6 -15.19 -20.88 4.39
CA ARG A 6 -16.45 -20.15 4.22
C ARG A 6 -16.47 -18.70 4.71
N ALA A 7 -15.52 -18.26 5.50
CA ALA A 7 -15.58 -16.94 6.12
C ALA A 7 -15.18 -15.79 5.18
N TYR A 8 -14.42 -16.05 4.12
CA TYR A 8 -13.93 -15.00 3.23
C TYR A 8 -14.84 -14.71 2.03
N SER A 9 -15.72 -15.62 1.67
CA SER A 9 -16.59 -15.48 0.49
C SER A 9 -17.92 -14.75 0.75
N ASP A 10 -18.36 -14.64 1.99
CA ASP A 10 -19.72 -14.18 2.28
C ASP A 10 -19.88 -12.66 2.50
N ASN A 11 -18.79 -11.88 2.56
CA ASN A 11 -18.86 -10.44 2.88
C ASN A 11 -18.68 -9.48 1.69
N PHE A 12 -18.60 -9.97 0.46
CA PHE A 12 -18.34 -9.12 -0.73
C PHE A 12 -19.54 -8.93 -1.67
N HIS A 13 -20.75 -9.16 -1.19
CA HIS A 13 -21.94 -8.79 -1.97
C HIS A 13 -22.16 -7.28 -1.91
N GLY A 14 -22.15 -6.63 -3.06
CA GLY A 14 -22.46 -5.21 -3.19
C GLY A 14 -23.90 -4.94 -2.75
N LYS A 15 -24.11 -3.82 -2.07
CA LYS A 15 -25.46 -3.30 -1.77
C LYS A 15 -25.87 -2.29 -2.82
N VAL A 16 -27.15 -2.27 -3.17
CA VAL A 16 -27.71 -1.24 -4.04
C VAL A 16 -28.12 -0.03 -3.20
N TYR A 17 -27.61 1.12 -3.58
CA TYR A 17 -27.96 2.39 -2.96
C TYR A 17 -28.62 3.31 -3.98
N LYS A 18 -29.60 4.11 -3.56
CA LYS A 18 -30.03 5.26 -4.36
C LYS A 18 -29.00 6.37 -4.20
N LEU A 19 -28.67 7.05 -5.29
CA LEU A 19 -27.67 8.12 -5.28
C LEU A 19 -27.89 9.15 -4.17
N ASN A 20 -29.14 9.57 -3.99
CA ASN A 20 -29.47 10.59 -3.00
C ASN A 20 -29.48 10.11 -1.54
N ASP A 21 -29.43 8.80 -1.32
CA ASP A 21 -29.39 8.21 0.03
C ASP A 21 -27.95 8.02 0.50
N ILE A 22 -26.97 8.24 -0.40
CA ILE A 22 -25.54 8.14 -0.06
C ILE A 22 -25.15 9.43 0.66
N VAL A 23 -24.89 9.32 1.96
CA VAL A 23 -24.30 10.41 2.73
C VAL A 23 -22.82 10.48 2.36
N THR A 24 -22.44 11.52 1.63
CA THR A 24 -21.04 11.83 1.39
C THR A 24 -20.56 12.68 2.56
N ASP A 25 -19.87 12.07 3.49
CA ASP A 25 -18.94 12.83 4.29
C ASP A 25 -17.90 13.44 3.35
N THR A 26 -17.50 14.67 3.64
CA THR A 26 -16.38 15.30 2.97
C THR A 26 -15.25 14.31 2.91
N GLU A 27 -14.66 14.14 1.73
CA GLU A 27 -13.57 13.20 1.45
C GLU A 27 -12.51 13.26 2.57
N HIS A 28 -12.51 12.23 3.43
CA HIS A 28 -11.59 12.18 4.55
C HIS A 28 -10.19 11.85 4.06
N ARG A 29 -9.29 12.78 4.28
CA ARG A 29 -7.87 12.64 3.95
C ARG A 29 -7.03 12.65 5.21
N TYR A 30 -6.01 11.81 5.25
CA TYR A 30 -4.96 11.92 6.24
C TYR A 30 -3.86 12.84 5.72
N ASP A 31 -3.47 13.81 6.54
CA ASP A 31 -2.26 14.59 6.31
C ASP A 31 -1.05 13.68 6.51
N THR A 32 -0.20 13.56 5.50
CA THR A 32 1.00 12.73 5.57
C THR A 32 2.14 13.39 6.36
N GLY A 33 2.00 14.67 6.71
CA GLY A 33 3.05 15.47 7.33
C GLY A 33 4.17 15.88 6.36
N LEU A 34 4.10 15.44 5.11
CA LEU A 34 5.03 15.78 4.04
C LEU A 34 4.31 16.62 2.97
N HIS A 35 4.67 17.89 2.88
CA HIS A 35 4.00 18.83 1.98
C HIS A 35 4.03 18.36 0.51
N GLU A 36 5.19 17.86 0.05
CA GLU A 36 5.33 17.36 -1.32
C GLU A 36 4.44 16.16 -1.60
N LEU A 37 4.34 15.22 -0.65
CA LEU A 37 3.48 14.05 -0.79
C LEU A 37 2.00 14.46 -0.78
N ASN A 38 1.58 15.33 0.13
CA ASN A 38 0.23 15.86 0.15
C ASN A 38 -0.13 16.55 -1.16
N ARG A 39 0.79 17.31 -1.73
CA ARG A 39 0.59 18.00 -3.01
C ARG A 39 0.33 17.02 -4.16
N VAL A 40 1.15 15.99 -4.31
CA VAL A 40 0.96 14.98 -5.38
C VAL A 40 -0.26 14.09 -5.15
N LEU A 41 -0.70 13.93 -3.91
CA LEU A 41 -1.93 13.23 -3.56
C LEU A 41 -3.20 14.10 -3.67
N GLY A 42 -3.04 15.39 -3.96
CA GLY A 42 -4.17 16.31 -4.07
C GLY A 42 -4.74 16.76 -2.72
N GLY A 43 -3.93 16.75 -1.66
CA GLY A 43 -4.31 17.23 -0.33
C GLY A 43 -4.20 16.21 0.80
N GLY A 44 -3.61 15.07 0.55
CA GLY A 44 -3.38 14.01 1.53
C GLY A 44 -3.86 12.64 1.08
N LEU A 45 -3.73 11.68 1.96
CA LEU A 45 -4.05 10.27 1.70
C LEU A 45 -5.54 10.01 1.93
N VAL A 46 -6.27 9.68 0.87
CA VAL A 46 -7.71 9.43 0.94
C VAL A 46 -7.99 8.10 1.63
N LYS A 47 -8.91 8.10 2.59
CA LYS A 47 -9.37 6.86 3.25
C LYS A 47 -9.97 5.89 2.22
N GLY A 48 -9.62 4.62 2.35
CA GLY A 48 -10.09 3.57 1.44
C GLY A 48 -9.43 3.58 0.07
N SER A 49 -8.43 4.44 -0.17
CA SER A 49 -7.67 4.45 -1.42
C SER A 49 -6.55 3.39 -1.42
N LEU A 50 -6.25 2.90 -2.60
CA LEU A 50 -5.06 2.08 -2.87
C LEU A 50 -4.08 2.90 -3.70
N VAL A 51 -2.91 3.18 -3.14
CA VAL A 51 -1.85 3.99 -3.75
C VAL A 51 -0.67 3.09 -4.10
N LEU A 52 -0.20 3.15 -5.33
CA LEU A 52 1.03 2.49 -5.77
C LEU A 52 2.19 3.49 -5.74
N LEU A 53 3.19 3.20 -4.95
CA LEU A 53 4.49 3.87 -4.98
C LEU A 53 5.46 3.04 -5.82
N SER A 54 5.80 3.55 -6.99
CA SER A 54 6.64 2.89 -7.98
C SER A 54 7.98 3.62 -8.15
N GLY A 55 8.94 2.96 -8.71
CA GLY A 55 10.26 3.50 -9.01
C GLY A 55 11.33 2.43 -9.11
N ASP A 56 12.52 2.81 -9.50
CA ASP A 56 13.66 1.90 -9.64
C ASP A 56 14.01 1.22 -8.31
N PRO A 57 14.52 -0.02 -8.36
CA PRO A 57 15.07 -0.67 -7.17
C PRO A 57 16.20 0.17 -6.56
N GLY A 58 16.19 0.31 -5.24
CA GLY A 58 17.23 1.06 -4.51
C GLY A 58 17.10 2.59 -4.59
N ILE A 59 16.01 3.14 -5.17
CA ILE A 59 15.79 4.59 -5.20
C ILE A 59 15.42 5.18 -3.83
N GLY A 60 14.97 4.38 -2.89
CA GLY A 60 14.61 4.79 -1.55
C GLY A 60 13.11 4.79 -1.24
N LYS A 61 12.33 3.97 -1.94
CA LYS A 61 10.88 3.82 -1.69
C LYS A 61 10.58 3.37 -0.26
N SER A 62 11.22 2.30 0.19
CA SER A 62 11.04 1.79 1.57
C SER A 62 11.51 2.79 2.63
N THR A 63 12.58 3.52 2.36
CA THR A 63 13.05 4.61 3.22
C THR A 63 12.01 5.72 3.32
N MET A 64 11.41 6.12 2.19
CA MET A 64 10.33 7.12 2.17
C MET A 64 9.13 6.66 2.99
N LEU A 65 8.71 5.40 2.88
CA LEU A 65 7.60 4.88 3.67
C LEU A 65 7.86 4.96 5.18
N LEU A 66 9.05 4.58 5.63
CA LEU A 66 9.42 4.70 7.04
C LEU A 66 9.42 6.16 7.51
N GLN A 67 9.91 7.08 6.68
CA GLN A 67 9.88 8.51 7.00
C GLN A 67 8.45 9.05 7.07
N ILE A 68 7.56 8.64 6.18
CA ILE A 68 6.12 8.97 6.24
C ILE A 68 5.54 8.53 7.59
N CYS A 69 5.87 7.34 8.06
CA CYS A 69 5.42 6.85 9.37
C CYS A 69 5.81 7.77 10.52
N GLN A 70 6.96 8.41 10.45
CA GLN A 70 7.40 9.37 11.47
C GLN A 70 6.58 10.67 11.45
N TYR A 71 6.13 11.12 10.29
CA TYR A 71 5.43 12.39 10.11
C TYR A 71 3.91 12.29 10.23
N LEU A 72 3.34 11.09 10.11
CA LEU A 72 1.92 10.86 10.32
C LEU A 72 1.53 11.15 11.78
N ASP A 73 0.27 11.54 11.98
CA ASP A 73 -0.25 11.79 13.32
C ASP A 73 -0.03 10.57 14.23
N SER A 74 0.48 10.82 15.42
CA SER A 74 0.80 9.79 16.41
C SER A 74 -0.42 9.02 16.92
N ASN A 75 -1.63 9.54 16.73
CA ASN A 75 -2.89 8.86 17.05
C ASN A 75 -3.30 7.81 15.99
N LEU A 76 -2.70 7.86 14.80
CA LEU A 76 -3.00 6.90 13.73
C LEU A 76 -2.22 5.60 13.95
N LYS A 77 -2.91 4.48 13.89
CA LYS A 77 -2.30 3.15 13.92
C LYS A 77 -1.81 2.79 12.52
N ILE A 78 -0.51 2.56 12.39
CA ILE A 78 0.13 2.22 11.12
C ILE A 78 0.59 0.78 11.16
N LEU A 79 0.23 -0.01 10.15
CA LEU A 79 0.74 -1.35 9.92
C LEU A 79 1.68 -1.33 8.71
N TYR A 80 2.94 -1.65 8.92
CA TYR A 80 3.94 -1.84 7.86
C TYR A 80 4.17 -3.33 7.63
N VAL A 81 3.82 -3.80 6.44
CA VAL A 81 4.00 -5.19 6.03
C VAL A 81 5.22 -5.29 5.13
N SER A 82 6.17 -6.12 5.51
CA SER A 82 7.38 -6.39 4.71
C SER A 82 7.41 -7.84 4.26
N GLY A 83 7.59 -8.03 2.95
CA GLY A 83 7.87 -9.34 2.37
C GLY A 83 9.35 -9.60 2.10
N GLU A 84 10.20 -8.59 2.27
CA GLU A 84 11.63 -8.66 1.90
C GLU A 84 12.55 -8.63 3.13
N GLU A 85 12.22 -7.82 4.12
CA GLU A 85 13.07 -7.59 5.29
C GLU A 85 12.47 -8.20 6.56
N SER A 86 13.36 -8.65 7.45
CA SER A 86 12.97 -9.05 8.79
C SER A 86 12.64 -7.85 9.67
N ALA A 87 11.91 -8.08 10.75
CA ALA A 87 11.60 -7.05 11.73
C ALA A 87 12.87 -6.40 12.32
N HIS A 88 13.92 -7.18 12.52
CA HIS A 88 15.21 -6.69 13.01
C HIS A 88 15.89 -5.74 12.00
N GLN A 89 15.90 -6.09 10.72
CA GLN A 89 16.45 -5.24 9.65
C GLN A 89 15.69 -3.93 9.52
N LEU A 90 14.36 -4.00 9.58
CA LEU A 90 13.49 -2.81 9.57
C LEU A 90 13.76 -1.91 10.79
N LYS A 91 13.91 -2.50 11.97
CA LYS A 91 14.25 -1.74 13.19
C LYS A 91 15.59 -1.03 13.08
N LEU A 92 16.62 -1.70 12.55
CA LEU A 92 17.93 -1.08 12.30
C LEU A 92 17.84 0.09 11.32
N ARG A 93 17.09 -0.09 10.23
CA ARG A 93 16.86 0.96 9.24
C ARG A 93 16.10 2.14 9.85
N ALA A 94 15.01 1.89 10.55
CA ALA A 94 14.25 2.93 11.23
C ALA A 94 15.11 3.73 12.21
N SER A 95 15.96 3.05 12.98
CA SER A 95 16.88 3.70 13.91
C SER A 95 17.90 4.62 13.21
N ARG A 96 18.44 4.18 12.07
CA ARG A 96 19.35 5.02 11.25
C ARG A 96 18.67 6.26 10.68
N LEU A 97 17.38 6.17 10.40
CA LEU A 97 16.57 7.28 9.88
C LEU A 97 16.00 8.17 10.99
N GLY A 98 16.23 7.84 12.25
CA GLY A 98 15.63 8.55 13.37
C GLY A 98 14.12 8.33 13.50
N VAL A 99 13.58 7.24 12.94
CA VAL A 99 12.17 6.89 13.04
C VAL A 99 11.92 6.17 14.35
N THR A 100 11.11 6.79 15.21
CA THR A 100 10.79 6.33 16.57
C THR A 100 9.27 6.27 16.81
N ALA A 101 8.49 6.12 15.75
CA ALA A 101 7.04 6.14 15.83
C ALA A 101 6.49 4.97 16.65
N ASP A 102 5.92 5.27 17.84
CA ASP A 102 5.33 4.25 18.73
C ASP A 102 4.03 3.64 18.18
N ASN A 103 3.41 4.33 17.25
CA ASN A 103 2.18 3.92 16.58
C ASN A 103 2.39 3.04 15.34
N LEU A 104 3.64 2.67 15.06
CA LEU A 104 4.03 1.83 13.94
C LEU A 104 4.22 0.38 14.39
N SER A 105 3.43 -0.52 13.80
CA SER A 105 3.57 -1.97 13.95
C SER A 105 4.15 -2.59 12.69
N LEU A 106 4.99 -3.60 12.84
CA LEU A 106 5.66 -4.31 11.75
C LEU A 106 5.10 -5.72 11.64
N LEU A 107 4.80 -6.15 10.42
CA LEU A 107 4.44 -7.53 10.08
C LEU A 107 5.36 -8.02 8.96
N CYS A 108 6.08 -9.09 9.19
CA CYS A 108 6.89 -9.76 8.18
C CYS A 108 6.10 -10.97 7.66
N GLU A 109 5.43 -10.79 6.53
CA GLU A 109 4.53 -11.78 5.93
C GLU A 109 4.41 -11.58 4.43
N THR A 110 4.19 -12.65 3.69
CA THR A 110 3.99 -12.65 2.25
C THR A 110 2.64 -13.21 1.81
N ASP A 111 1.93 -13.90 2.70
CA ASP A 111 0.57 -14.41 2.43
C ASP A 111 -0.44 -13.26 2.44
N ALA A 112 -0.89 -12.86 1.25
CA ALA A 112 -1.83 -11.75 1.09
C ALA A 112 -3.17 -11.98 1.77
N GLN A 113 -3.66 -13.22 1.80
CA GLN A 113 -4.91 -13.57 2.47
C GLN A 113 -4.81 -13.38 3.97
N TYR A 114 -3.75 -13.90 4.57
CA TYR A 114 -3.48 -13.71 6.00
C TYR A 114 -3.33 -12.23 6.38
N ILE A 115 -2.62 -11.46 5.54
CA ILE A 115 -2.46 -10.02 5.75
C ILE A 115 -3.82 -9.32 5.74
N CYS A 116 -4.69 -9.61 4.78
CA CYS A 116 -6.03 -9.01 4.72
C CYS A 116 -6.92 -9.41 5.91
N GLU A 117 -6.83 -10.65 6.38
CA GLU A 117 -7.52 -11.10 7.59
C GLU A 117 -7.03 -10.33 8.83
N LEU A 118 -5.72 -10.14 8.95
CA LEU A 118 -5.13 -9.36 10.05
C LEU A 118 -5.57 -7.89 9.99
N ILE A 119 -5.56 -7.27 8.83
CA ILE A 119 -6.05 -5.89 8.64
C ILE A 119 -7.52 -5.78 9.08
N SER A 120 -8.34 -6.76 8.73
CA SER A 120 -9.75 -6.79 9.12
C SER A 120 -9.95 -6.95 10.64
N ALA A 121 -9.09 -7.70 11.30
CA ALA A 121 -9.14 -7.92 12.74
C ALA A 121 -8.59 -6.74 13.55
N GLU A 122 -7.42 -6.23 13.16
CA GLU A 122 -6.71 -5.17 13.90
C GLU A 122 -7.20 -3.76 13.55
N LYS A 123 -7.77 -3.58 12.37
CA LYS A 123 -8.29 -2.30 11.84
C LYS A 123 -7.29 -1.15 12.01
N PRO A 124 -6.09 -1.23 11.45
CA PRO A 124 -5.17 -0.11 11.43
C PRO A 124 -5.78 1.06 10.63
N ASP A 125 -5.28 2.26 10.87
CA ASP A 125 -5.72 3.44 10.12
C ASP A 125 -5.06 3.53 8.75
N ILE A 126 -3.81 3.08 8.63
CA ILE A 126 -3.02 3.09 7.40
C ILE A 126 -2.23 1.79 7.31
N VAL A 127 -2.17 1.22 6.11
CA VAL A 127 -1.35 0.03 5.81
C VAL A 127 -0.35 0.34 4.72
N MET A 128 0.88 -0.15 4.89
CA MET A 128 1.94 -0.10 3.90
C MET A 128 2.40 -1.50 3.56
N ILE A 129 2.51 -1.83 2.27
CA ILE A 129 2.93 -3.13 1.75
C ILE A 129 4.23 -2.97 0.96
N ASP A 130 5.30 -3.60 1.40
CA ASP A 130 6.63 -3.52 0.77
C ASP A 130 7.21 -4.93 0.56
N SER A 131 7.17 -5.45 -0.63
CA SER A 131 6.63 -4.97 -1.90
C SER A 131 5.52 -5.88 -2.41
N ILE A 132 4.75 -5.38 -3.37
CA ILE A 132 3.68 -6.18 -3.99
C ILE A 132 4.23 -7.44 -4.68
N GLN A 133 5.44 -7.39 -5.24
CA GLN A 133 6.07 -8.52 -5.91
C GLN A 133 6.42 -9.68 -4.98
N THR A 134 6.53 -9.43 -3.69
CA THR A 134 6.81 -10.49 -2.70
C THR A 134 5.54 -11.13 -2.15
N MET A 135 4.39 -10.53 -2.41
CA MET A 135 3.11 -11.06 -1.94
C MET A 135 2.62 -12.21 -2.80
N ASN A 136 1.94 -13.15 -2.19
CA ASN A 136 1.35 -14.28 -2.91
C ASN A 136 -0.01 -14.69 -2.33
N ILE A 137 -0.75 -15.39 -3.16
CA ILE A 137 -1.95 -16.13 -2.81
C ILE A 137 -1.61 -17.61 -3.01
N ALA A 138 -1.61 -18.39 -1.92
CA ALA A 138 -1.16 -19.79 -1.93
C ALA A 138 -1.97 -20.69 -2.88
N GLU A 139 -3.22 -20.36 -3.14
CA GLU A 139 -4.13 -21.12 -4.01
C GLU A 139 -3.81 -20.95 -5.50
N LEU A 140 -3.04 -19.91 -5.86
CA LEU A 140 -2.60 -19.70 -7.24
C LEU A 140 -1.32 -20.51 -7.51
N SER A 141 -1.29 -21.18 -8.66
CA SER A 141 -0.15 -22.03 -9.04
C SER A 141 1.07 -21.25 -9.54
N SER A 142 0.93 -19.95 -9.76
CA SER A 142 1.99 -19.08 -10.27
C SER A 142 2.94 -18.62 -9.17
N SER A 143 4.19 -18.33 -9.54
CA SER A 143 5.21 -17.87 -8.60
C SER A 143 4.97 -16.43 -8.15
N SER A 144 5.45 -16.08 -6.96
CA SER A 144 5.50 -14.69 -6.48
C SER A 144 6.23 -13.80 -7.50
N GLY A 145 5.73 -12.58 -7.68
CA GLY A 145 6.27 -11.64 -8.68
C GLY A 145 5.75 -11.86 -10.11
N SER A 146 5.05 -12.96 -10.40
CA SER A 146 4.38 -13.16 -11.69
C SER A 146 3.25 -12.15 -11.89
N ILE A 147 2.89 -11.88 -13.14
CA ILE A 147 1.79 -10.97 -13.49
C ILE A 147 0.49 -11.37 -12.79
N THR A 148 0.19 -12.66 -12.76
CA THR A 148 -1.01 -13.18 -12.11
C THR A 148 -1.00 -12.93 -10.61
N GLN A 149 0.07 -13.27 -9.92
CA GLN A 149 0.19 -13.04 -8.47
C GLN A 149 0.13 -11.55 -8.12
N VAL A 150 0.87 -10.71 -8.83
CA VAL A 150 0.89 -9.26 -8.59
C VAL A 150 -0.50 -8.64 -8.81
N ARG A 151 -1.18 -9.02 -9.87
CA ARG A 151 -2.54 -8.54 -10.16
C ARG A 151 -3.56 -9.02 -9.13
N GLU A 152 -3.57 -10.30 -8.80
CA GLU A 152 -4.55 -10.87 -7.87
C GLU A 152 -4.33 -10.40 -6.43
N THR A 153 -3.09 -10.28 -5.98
CA THR A 153 -2.78 -9.73 -4.65
C THR A 153 -3.17 -8.25 -4.56
N THR A 154 -2.92 -7.47 -5.62
CA THR A 154 -3.32 -6.07 -5.68
C THR A 154 -4.84 -5.92 -5.65
N ASN A 155 -5.58 -6.75 -6.38
CA ASN A 155 -7.05 -6.78 -6.34
C ASN A 155 -7.56 -7.11 -4.93
N MET A 156 -6.92 -8.03 -4.23
CA MET A 156 -7.27 -8.40 -2.86
C MET A 156 -7.07 -7.23 -1.89
N PHE A 157 -5.93 -6.54 -1.97
CA PHE A 157 -5.67 -5.34 -1.16
C PHE A 157 -6.62 -4.19 -1.51
N MET A 158 -6.96 -4.02 -2.78
CA MET A 158 -7.92 -3.00 -3.20
C MET A 158 -9.30 -3.24 -2.59
N ARG A 159 -9.80 -4.47 -2.63
CA ARG A 159 -11.07 -4.84 -2.00
C ARG A 159 -11.04 -4.60 -0.49
N THR A 160 -9.96 -4.97 0.17
CA THR A 160 -9.77 -4.75 1.61
C THR A 160 -9.78 -3.26 1.95
N ALA A 161 -9.04 -2.43 1.19
CA ALA A 161 -9.03 -0.98 1.37
C ALA A 161 -10.43 -0.37 1.23
N LYS A 162 -11.17 -0.74 0.20
CA LYS A 162 -12.52 -0.23 -0.06
C LYS A 162 -13.53 -0.69 1.00
N THR A 163 -13.52 -1.96 1.35
CA THR A 163 -14.47 -2.54 2.32
C THR A 163 -14.28 -1.99 3.72
N LEU A 164 -13.03 -1.83 4.15
CA LEU A 164 -12.70 -1.37 5.51
C LEU A 164 -12.49 0.15 5.59
N ASN A 165 -12.53 0.85 4.46
CA ASN A 165 -12.23 2.29 4.38
C ASN A 165 -10.85 2.64 4.96
N ILE A 166 -9.86 1.80 4.68
CA ILE A 166 -8.48 1.94 5.14
C ILE A 166 -7.59 2.21 3.93
N PRO A 167 -6.82 3.30 3.88
CA PRO A 167 -5.86 3.52 2.81
C PRO A 167 -4.71 2.53 2.91
N ILE A 168 -4.33 1.98 1.75
CA ILE A 168 -3.20 1.07 1.62
C ILE A 168 -2.22 1.64 0.59
N ILE A 169 -0.96 1.78 0.99
CA ILE A 169 0.13 2.15 0.10
C ILE A 169 0.92 0.89 -0.22
N ILE A 170 1.01 0.54 -1.49
CA ILE A 170 1.82 -0.59 -1.96
C ILE A 170 3.06 -0.10 -2.71
N VAL A 171 4.19 -0.74 -2.43
CA VAL A 171 5.43 -0.51 -3.16
C VAL A 171 5.52 -1.50 -4.31
N GLY A 172 5.81 -0.99 -5.51
CA GLY A 172 6.09 -1.78 -6.69
C GLY A 172 7.44 -1.41 -7.30
N HIS A 173 8.28 -2.40 -7.55
CA HIS A 173 9.57 -2.20 -8.19
C HIS A 173 9.43 -2.27 -9.71
N VAL A 174 10.00 -1.30 -10.42
CA VAL A 174 10.12 -1.33 -11.88
C VAL A 174 11.31 -2.22 -12.24
N ASN A 175 11.10 -3.20 -13.11
CA ASN A 175 12.18 -4.00 -13.62
C ASN A 175 12.77 -3.38 -14.89
N LYS A 176 14.11 -3.32 -14.97
CA LYS A 176 14.83 -2.83 -16.15
C LYS A 176 14.67 -3.75 -17.37
N ASP A 177 14.35 -5.01 -17.15
CA ASP A 177 14.30 -6.05 -18.20
C ASP A 177 12.89 -6.35 -18.71
N GLY A 178 11.87 -5.66 -18.23
CA GLY A 178 10.50 -5.78 -18.74
C GLY A 178 9.77 -7.10 -18.45
N ASN A 179 10.37 -8.01 -17.70
CA ASN A 179 9.86 -9.37 -17.49
C ASN A 179 9.14 -9.60 -16.17
N ILE A 180 9.12 -8.63 -15.26
CA ILE A 180 8.30 -8.69 -14.04
C ILE A 180 7.11 -7.75 -14.24
N ALA A 181 5.95 -8.15 -13.74
CA ALA A 181 4.76 -7.32 -13.77
C ALA A 181 5.09 -5.92 -13.24
N GLY A 182 5.39 -5.03 -14.16
CA GLY A 182 5.68 -3.64 -13.86
C GLY A 182 4.41 -2.89 -13.45
N PRO A 183 4.54 -1.65 -13.00
CA PRO A 183 3.43 -0.82 -12.54
C PRO A 183 2.28 -0.69 -13.53
N LYS A 184 2.53 -0.79 -14.83
CA LYS A 184 1.50 -0.68 -15.88
C LYS A 184 0.35 -1.68 -15.72
N VAL A 185 0.64 -2.89 -15.23
CA VAL A 185 -0.39 -3.91 -14.99
C VAL A 185 -1.33 -3.47 -13.86
N LEU A 186 -0.84 -2.67 -12.93
CA LEU A 186 -1.56 -2.24 -11.73
C LEU A 186 -2.28 -0.91 -11.90
N GLU A 187 -1.93 -0.10 -12.91
CA GLU A 187 -2.47 1.26 -13.11
C GLU A 187 -3.99 1.29 -13.21
N HIS A 188 -4.61 0.24 -13.71
CA HIS A 188 -6.07 0.14 -13.83
C HIS A 188 -6.76 -0.26 -12.52
N ILE A 189 -6.03 -0.86 -11.60
CA ILE A 189 -6.57 -1.36 -10.33
C ILE A 189 -6.47 -0.30 -9.23
N VAL A 190 -5.33 0.37 -9.14
CA VAL A 190 -5.03 1.34 -8.09
C VAL A 190 -5.69 2.69 -8.33
N ASP A 191 -5.92 3.45 -7.26
CA ASP A 191 -6.54 4.79 -7.32
C ASP A 191 -5.52 5.87 -7.67
N ALA A 192 -4.28 5.69 -7.25
CA ALA A 192 -3.19 6.61 -7.54
C ALA A 192 -1.88 5.87 -7.81
N VAL A 193 -1.10 6.38 -8.72
CA VAL A 193 0.27 5.92 -9.02
C VAL A 193 1.22 7.07 -8.80
N LEU A 194 2.13 6.90 -7.85
CA LEU A 194 3.22 7.83 -7.58
C LEU A 194 4.52 7.20 -8.08
N TYR A 195 5.24 7.95 -8.87
CA TYR A 195 6.53 7.52 -9.39
C TYR A 195 7.67 8.27 -8.70
N PHE A 196 8.58 7.51 -8.11
CA PHE A 196 9.73 8.04 -7.40
C PHE A 196 10.96 7.94 -8.30
N GLU A 197 11.42 9.08 -8.76
CA GLU A 197 12.55 9.24 -9.67
C GLU A 197 13.74 9.87 -8.94
N GLY A 198 14.94 9.53 -9.36
CA GLY A 198 16.16 10.18 -8.92
C GLY A 198 17.33 9.75 -9.77
N ASP A 199 18.30 10.62 -9.88
CA ASP A 199 19.58 10.28 -10.48
C ASP A 199 20.58 9.93 -9.38
N ARG A 200 21.25 8.81 -9.53
CA ARG A 200 22.30 8.38 -8.58
C ARG A 200 23.49 9.33 -8.52
N ASN A 201 23.66 10.11 -9.59
CA ASN A 201 24.75 11.08 -9.72
C ASN A 201 24.35 12.50 -9.26
N PHE A 202 23.08 12.75 -9.02
CA PHE A 202 22.54 14.03 -8.57
C PHE A 202 21.77 13.83 -7.26
N SER A 203 21.91 14.80 -6.35
CA SER A 203 21.34 14.73 -5.00
C SER A 203 19.82 14.97 -4.96
N TYR A 204 19.11 14.93 -6.09
CA TYR A 204 17.68 15.16 -6.08
C TYR A 204 16.87 13.89 -6.30
N ARG A 205 15.72 13.86 -5.69
CA ARG A 205 14.68 12.85 -5.87
C ARG A 205 13.37 13.55 -6.09
N ILE A 206 12.61 13.08 -7.06
CA ILE A 206 11.33 13.67 -7.47
C ILE A 206 10.24 12.63 -7.27
N LEU A 207 9.16 13.05 -6.65
CA LEU A 207 7.92 12.29 -6.56
C LEU A 207 6.92 12.89 -7.54
N ARG A 208 6.42 12.08 -8.46
CA ARG A 208 5.50 12.49 -9.51
C ARG A 208 4.22 11.65 -9.47
N ALA A 209 3.06 12.30 -9.51
CA ALA A 209 1.81 11.60 -9.74
C ALA A 209 1.65 11.27 -11.22
N VAL A 210 1.54 9.97 -11.54
CA VAL A 210 1.24 9.47 -12.90
C VAL A 210 -0.26 9.30 -13.08
N LYS A 211 -0.94 8.94 -12.00
CA LYS A 211 -2.39 8.82 -11.93
C LYS A 211 -2.84 9.24 -10.53
N ASN A 212 -3.92 10.00 -10.46
CA ASN A 212 -4.58 10.27 -9.20
C ASN A 212 -6.10 10.42 -9.43
N ARG A 213 -6.85 9.43 -8.97
CA ARG A 213 -8.31 9.41 -9.10
C ARG A 213 -9.00 10.45 -8.23
N TYR A 214 -8.33 10.92 -7.18
CA TYR A 214 -8.86 11.85 -6.16
C TYR A 214 -8.24 13.24 -6.19
N GLY A 215 -7.45 13.56 -7.20
CA GLY A 215 -6.80 14.85 -7.34
C GLY A 215 -6.66 15.30 -8.79
N SER A 216 -6.53 16.60 -8.97
CA SER A 216 -6.27 17.22 -10.28
C SER A 216 -4.78 17.34 -10.53
#